data_ed2fb8442a4d2ea77bda4f8f92d4ab28
#
_entry.id   ed2fb8442a4d2ea77bda4f8f92d4ab28
#
_cell.length_a   1.000
_cell.length_b   1.000
_cell.length_c   1.000
_cell.angle_alpha   90.00
_cell.angle_beta   90.00
_cell.angle_gamma   90.00
#
_symmetry.space_group_name_H-M   'P 1'
#
loop_
_entity.id
_entity.type
_entity.pdbx_description
1 polymer ?
#
loop_
_entity_poly.entity_id
_entity_poly.type
_entity_poly.pdbx_seq_one_letter_code
_entity_poly.pdbx_strand_id
1 'polypeptide(L)'
;MAGGGKGCAWGCLGLADCARVCDFDAIVMSSGGLPVVDPARCTACGDCVEACPKSLFVLLTEEHRLLVQCRNLVGGDDALEQCKVACTACGKCVQDAAPGLISVASGVALVNYDLISEATERAVARCPTGAIVWLSGAQFRLPASQGVREAA
;
A
#
# COMPACT_ATOMS: atom_id res chain seq x y z
N MET A 1 -2.30 18.41 14.15
CA MET A 1 -1.30 17.54 13.53
C MET A 1 -1.88 16.95 12.26
N ALA A 2 -1.27 17.22 11.11
CA ALA A 2 -1.78 16.81 9.79
C ALA A 2 -1.74 15.29 9.54
N GLY A 3 -1.20 14.50 10.43
CA GLY A 3 -1.02 13.06 10.28
C GLY A 3 -1.83 12.18 11.24
N GLY A 4 -2.92 12.65 11.81
CA GLY A 4 -3.76 11.81 12.68
C GLY A 4 -3.02 11.14 13.84
N GLY A 5 -1.97 11.76 14.36
CA GLY A 5 -1.13 11.20 15.42
C GLY A 5 0.00 10.28 14.93
N LYS A 6 0.08 10.00 13.64
CA LYS A 6 1.18 9.24 13.03
C LYS A 6 2.26 10.19 12.51
N GLY A 7 3.52 9.73 12.52
CA GLY A 7 4.66 10.56 12.13
C GLY A 7 4.72 10.94 10.65
N CYS A 8 4.10 10.16 9.77
CA CYS A 8 4.15 10.35 8.31
C CYS A 8 2.97 11.20 7.82
N ALA A 9 3.25 12.37 7.24
CA ALA A 9 2.23 13.27 6.70
C ALA A 9 1.51 12.71 5.46
N TRP A 10 2.12 11.78 4.73
CA TRP A 10 1.53 11.12 3.54
C TRP A 10 0.79 9.83 3.87
N GLY A 11 0.88 9.35 5.09
CA GLY A 11 0.29 8.10 5.52
C GLY A 11 -1.19 8.17 5.86
N CYS A 12 -1.77 7.00 6.10
CA CYS A 12 -3.16 6.86 6.52
C CYS A 12 -3.43 7.57 7.85
N LEU A 13 -4.54 8.30 7.93
CA LEU A 13 -4.98 8.96 9.16
C LEU A 13 -5.61 8.02 10.18
N GLY A 14 -6.04 6.82 9.75
CA GLY A 14 -6.67 5.84 10.64
C GLY A 14 -8.13 6.17 11.02
N LEU A 15 -8.79 7.04 10.27
CA LEU A 15 -10.16 7.52 10.58
C LEU A 15 -11.26 6.55 10.15
N ALA A 16 -10.90 5.46 9.46
CA ALA A 16 -11.82 4.41 8.99
C ALA A 16 -12.89 4.87 7.99
N ASP A 17 -12.72 5.99 7.31
CA ASP A 17 -13.66 6.46 6.29
C ASP A 17 -13.87 5.42 5.19
N CYS A 18 -12.77 4.78 4.75
CA CYS A 18 -12.80 3.71 3.76
C CYS A 18 -13.61 2.48 4.22
N ALA A 19 -13.50 2.12 5.49
CA ALA A 19 -14.25 0.98 6.04
C ALA A 19 -15.74 1.29 6.18
N ARG A 20 -16.08 2.53 6.52
CA ARG A 20 -17.49 2.97 6.67
C ARG A 20 -18.25 3.00 5.36
N VAL A 21 -17.60 3.36 4.25
CA VAL A 21 -18.24 3.43 2.94
C VAL A 21 -18.27 2.09 2.20
N CYS A 22 -17.61 1.06 2.74
CA CYS A 22 -17.56 -0.25 2.10
C CYS A 22 -18.83 -1.07 2.43
N ASP A 23 -19.77 -1.13 1.50
CA ASP A 23 -21.02 -1.89 1.64
C ASP A 23 -20.81 -3.42 1.66
N PHE A 24 -19.62 -3.88 1.30
CA PHE A 24 -19.29 -5.31 1.19
C PHE A 24 -18.52 -5.84 2.40
N ASP A 25 -18.29 -5.02 3.42
CA ASP A 25 -17.44 -5.37 4.58
C ASP A 25 -16.05 -5.92 4.19
N ALA A 26 -15.54 -5.46 3.06
CA ALA A 26 -14.25 -5.89 2.53
C ALA A 26 -13.06 -5.20 3.20
N ILE A 27 -13.29 -4.14 3.97
CA ILE A 27 -12.24 -3.35 4.61
C ILE A 27 -12.41 -3.39 6.12
N VAL A 28 -11.36 -3.83 6.80
CA VAL A 28 -11.27 -3.82 8.27
C VAL A 28 -10.05 -3.03 8.71
N MET A 29 -10.16 -2.32 9.83
CA MET A 29 -9.05 -1.59 10.41
C MET A 29 -8.22 -2.51 11.29
N SER A 30 -6.91 -2.55 11.07
CA SER A 30 -5.98 -3.28 11.91
C SER A 30 -5.81 -2.61 13.29
N SER A 31 -5.21 -3.29 14.24
CA SER A 31 -4.85 -2.73 15.55
C SER A 31 -3.91 -1.52 15.43
N GLY A 32 -3.12 -1.44 14.37
CA GLY A 32 -2.26 -0.27 14.05
C GLY A 32 -3.00 0.88 13.37
N GLY A 33 -4.31 0.76 13.17
CA GLY A 33 -5.12 1.80 12.51
C GLY A 33 -4.88 1.90 11.00
N LEU A 34 -4.50 0.79 10.35
CA LEU A 34 -4.38 0.70 8.90
C LEU A 34 -5.51 -0.14 8.33
N PRO A 35 -6.06 0.24 7.17
CA PRO A 35 -7.08 -0.56 6.51
C PRO A 35 -6.47 -1.83 5.92
N VAL A 36 -7.16 -2.94 6.09
CA VAL A 36 -6.83 -4.22 5.47
C VAL A 36 -7.98 -4.61 4.57
N VAL A 37 -7.69 -4.80 3.30
CA VAL A 37 -8.70 -5.19 2.30
C VAL A 37 -8.72 -6.71 2.18
N ASP A 38 -9.93 -7.29 2.28
CA ASP A 38 -10.17 -8.68 1.95
C ASP A 38 -10.52 -8.79 0.46
N PRO A 39 -9.61 -9.32 -0.38
CA PRO A 39 -9.86 -9.41 -1.83
C PRO A 39 -11.02 -10.34 -2.18
N ALA A 40 -11.35 -11.30 -1.30
CA ALA A 40 -12.48 -12.21 -1.53
C ALA A 40 -13.85 -11.50 -1.42
N ARG A 41 -13.92 -10.40 -0.68
CA ARG A 41 -15.13 -9.61 -0.49
C ARG A 41 -15.17 -8.33 -1.33
N CYS A 42 -14.02 -7.88 -1.79
CA CYS A 42 -13.89 -6.64 -2.55
C CYS A 42 -14.48 -6.80 -3.94
N THR A 43 -15.39 -5.89 -4.31
CA THR A 43 -16.02 -5.85 -5.64
C THR A 43 -15.41 -4.81 -6.57
N ALA A 44 -14.36 -4.11 -6.12
CA ALA A 44 -13.70 -3.03 -6.86
C ALA A 44 -14.66 -1.87 -7.25
N CYS A 45 -15.63 -1.56 -6.40
CA CYS A 45 -16.59 -0.48 -6.66
C CYS A 45 -15.97 0.92 -6.67
N GLY A 46 -14.86 1.13 -5.96
CA GLY A 46 -14.13 2.40 -5.93
C GLY A 46 -14.55 3.39 -4.84
N ASP A 47 -15.53 3.09 -4.01
CA ASP A 47 -16.03 4.00 -2.98
C ASP A 47 -14.94 4.37 -1.95
N CYS A 48 -14.07 3.41 -1.58
CA CYS A 48 -12.94 3.64 -0.70
C CYS A 48 -11.88 4.56 -1.33
N VAL A 49 -11.74 4.54 -2.66
CA VAL A 49 -10.83 5.42 -3.39
C VAL A 49 -11.29 6.87 -3.26
N GLU A 50 -12.58 7.12 -3.44
CA GLU A 50 -13.17 8.45 -3.33
C GLU A 50 -13.23 8.95 -1.88
N ALA A 51 -13.49 8.06 -0.93
CA ALA A 51 -13.62 8.41 0.48
C ALA A 51 -12.30 8.70 1.19
N CYS A 52 -11.17 8.22 0.66
CA CYS A 52 -9.87 8.40 1.32
C CYS A 52 -9.38 9.85 1.23
N PRO A 53 -9.28 10.59 2.35
CA PRO A 53 -8.83 11.98 2.34
C PRO A 53 -7.38 12.16 1.91
N LYS A 54 -6.58 11.08 1.93
CA LYS A 54 -5.17 11.05 1.53
C LYS A 54 -4.96 10.41 0.16
N SER A 55 -6.00 9.97 -0.53
CA SER A 55 -5.92 9.32 -1.84
C SER A 55 -4.96 8.13 -1.87
N LEU A 56 -5.02 7.27 -0.84
CA LEU A 56 -4.11 6.15 -0.67
C LEU A 56 -4.59 4.86 -1.32
N PHE A 57 -5.86 4.78 -1.68
CA PHE A 57 -6.40 3.62 -2.36
C PHE A 57 -6.23 3.74 -3.88
N VAL A 58 -5.86 2.64 -4.50
CA VAL A 58 -5.74 2.50 -5.95
C VAL A 58 -6.42 1.22 -6.37
N LEU A 59 -7.23 1.28 -7.42
CA LEU A 59 -7.81 0.08 -8.04
C LEU A 59 -6.79 -0.54 -8.97
N LEU A 60 -6.49 -1.81 -8.73
CA LEU A 60 -5.58 -2.62 -9.53
C LEU A 60 -6.25 -3.95 -9.87
N THR A 61 -5.86 -4.55 -10.98
CA THR A 61 -6.25 -5.93 -11.29
C THR A 61 -5.48 -6.91 -10.42
N GLU A 62 -6.00 -8.12 -10.25
CA GLU A 62 -5.35 -9.17 -9.45
C GLU A 62 -3.97 -9.59 -9.99
N GLU A 63 -3.68 -9.28 -11.23
CA GLU A 63 -2.38 -9.54 -11.85
C GLU A 63 -1.29 -8.57 -11.38
N HIS A 64 -1.68 -7.43 -10.82
CA HIS A 64 -0.77 -6.41 -10.29
C HIS A 64 -0.27 -6.78 -8.90
N ARG A 65 0.71 -7.68 -8.84
CA ARG A 65 1.28 -8.18 -7.57
C ARG A 65 2.40 -7.31 -7.01
N LEU A 66 3.01 -6.47 -7.82
CA LEU A 66 4.11 -5.59 -7.41
C LEU A 66 3.56 -4.25 -6.95
N LEU A 67 3.70 -3.95 -5.66
CA LEU A 67 3.22 -2.71 -5.06
C LEU A 67 4.31 -1.96 -4.29
N VAL A 68 4.33 -0.64 -4.40
CA VAL A 68 5.04 0.26 -3.49
C VAL A 68 4.05 0.76 -2.44
N GLN A 69 4.28 0.41 -1.17
CA GLN A 69 3.39 0.71 -0.05
C GLN A 69 3.72 2.04 0.64
N CYS A 70 4.49 2.88 -0.01
CA CYS A 70 4.93 4.17 0.52
C CYS A 70 4.56 5.29 -0.45
N ARG A 71 4.10 6.41 0.10
CA ARG A 71 3.84 7.65 -0.64
C ARG A 71 4.58 8.86 -0.07
N ASN A 72 5.53 8.62 0.82
CA ASN A 72 6.33 9.68 1.41
C ASN A 72 7.28 10.26 0.35
N LEU A 73 7.17 11.56 0.10
CA LEU A 73 7.93 12.26 -0.93
C LEU A 73 9.27 12.82 -0.42
N VAL A 74 9.59 12.61 0.85
CA VAL A 74 10.84 13.10 1.45
C VAL A 74 12.02 12.23 1.00
N GLY A 75 11.88 10.92 1.06
CA GLY A 75 12.95 9.96 0.73
C GLY A 75 14.06 9.91 1.77
N GLY A 76 15.07 9.05 1.52
CA GLY A 76 16.27 8.94 2.33
C GLY A 76 16.03 8.65 3.83
N ASP A 77 16.96 9.09 4.65
CA ASP A 77 16.91 8.88 6.09
C ASP A 77 15.79 9.68 6.78
N ASP A 78 15.44 10.84 6.24
CA ASP A 78 14.35 11.68 6.78
C ASP A 78 12.99 10.96 6.67
N ALA A 79 12.78 10.17 5.62
CA ALA A 79 11.60 9.34 5.50
C ALA A 79 11.57 8.23 6.58
N LEU A 80 12.73 7.65 6.92
CA LEU A 80 12.84 6.63 7.96
C LEU A 80 12.57 7.17 9.36
N GLU A 81 12.88 8.42 9.63
CA GLU A 81 12.52 9.08 10.90
C GLU A 81 11.00 9.15 11.09
N GLN A 82 10.26 9.30 9.99
CA GLN A 82 8.80 9.36 9.99
C GLN A 82 8.13 7.97 10.00
N CYS A 83 8.76 6.99 9.34
CA CYS A 83 8.20 5.65 9.20
C CYS A 83 9.31 4.63 8.91
N LYS A 84 9.43 3.61 9.77
CA LYS A 84 10.48 2.59 9.66
C LYS A 84 10.40 1.72 8.39
N VAL A 85 9.24 1.68 7.75
CA VAL A 85 9.00 0.94 6.51
C VAL A 85 8.87 1.86 5.30
N ALA A 86 9.31 3.11 5.42
CA ALA A 86 9.27 4.08 4.32
C ALA A 86 10.22 3.67 3.19
N CYS A 87 9.90 4.11 1.97
CA CYS A 87 10.81 4.05 0.84
C CYS A 87 11.93 5.08 1.04
N THR A 88 13.19 4.63 0.96
CA THR A 88 14.35 5.52 1.08
C THR A 88 14.85 6.02 -0.27
N ALA A 89 14.16 5.69 -1.35
CA ALA A 89 14.58 6.04 -2.71
C ALA A 89 15.98 5.52 -3.09
N CYS A 90 16.40 4.39 -2.53
CA CYS A 90 17.74 3.83 -2.72
C CYS A 90 18.00 3.26 -4.13
N GLY A 91 16.95 3.04 -4.93
CA GLY A 91 17.05 2.57 -6.31
C GLY A 91 17.38 1.08 -6.51
N LYS A 92 17.49 0.28 -5.47
CA LYS A 92 17.80 -1.16 -5.60
C LYS A 92 16.71 -1.92 -6.37
N CYS A 93 15.44 -1.60 -6.13
CA CYS A 93 14.32 -2.19 -6.86
C CYS A 93 14.35 -1.82 -8.36
N VAL A 94 14.82 -0.64 -8.70
CA VAL A 94 14.99 -0.21 -10.11
C VAL A 94 16.04 -1.07 -10.81
N GLN A 95 17.15 -1.35 -10.14
CA GLN A 95 18.23 -2.18 -10.70
C GLN A 95 17.81 -3.64 -10.91
N ASP A 96 16.93 -4.16 -10.06
CA ASP A 96 16.49 -5.55 -10.08
C ASP A 96 15.25 -5.78 -10.95
N ALA A 97 14.58 -4.72 -11.36
CA ALA A 97 13.40 -4.77 -12.20
C ALA A 97 13.73 -4.73 -13.70
N ALA A 98 12.75 -5.09 -14.52
CA ALA A 98 12.83 -4.87 -15.96
C ALA A 98 12.99 -3.38 -16.29
N PRO A 99 13.71 -3.02 -17.38
CA PRO A 99 13.92 -1.61 -17.74
C PRO A 99 12.61 -0.84 -17.88
N GLY A 100 12.50 0.29 -17.19
CA GLY A 100 11.32 1.15 -17.23
C GLY A 100 10.16 0.72 -16.33
N LEU A 101 10.20 -0.46 -15.73
CA LEU A 101 9.14 -0.97 -14.84
C LEU A 101 9.06 -0.17 -13.53
N ILE A 102 10.19 0.11 -12.92
CA ILE A 102 10.27 0.90 -11.68
C ILE A 102 11.15 2.11 -11.91
N SER A 103 10.69 3.25 -11.43
CA SER A 103 11.46 4.49 -11.39
C SER A 103 11.44 5.09 -9.99
N VAL A 104 12.38 5.96 -9.68
CA VAL A 104 12.38 6.76 -8.45
C VAL A 104 12.18 8.21 -8.83
N ALA A 105 11.14 8.81 -8.27
CA ALA A 105 10.82 10.21 -8.46
C ALA A 105 10.31 10.82 -7.15
N SER A 106 10.69 12.07 -6.88
CA SER A 106 10.23 12.80 -5.68
C SER A 106 10.41 12.02 -4.38
N GLY A 107 11.52 11.29 -4.24
CA GLY A 107 11.86 10.58 -3.00
C GLY A 107 11.17 9.23 -2.79
N VAL A 108 10.45 8.70 -3.77
CA VAL A 108 9.73 7.43 -3.66
C VAL A 108 9.80 6.60 -4.95
N ALA A 109 9.80 5.29 -4.83
CA ALA A 109 9.72 4.40 -5.98
C ALA A 109 8.30 4.36 -6.56
N LEU A 110 8.20 4.33 -7.88
CA LEU A 110 6.96 4.29 -8.64
C LEU A 110 6.99 3.09 -9.60
N VAL A 111 5.89 2.35 -9.68
CA VAL A 111 5.72 1.24 -10.62
C VAL A 111 4.96 1.72 -11.85
N ASN A 112 5.52 1.41 -13.02
CA ASN A 112 4.82 1.61 -14.29
C ASN A 112 3.96 0.38 -14.59
N TYR A 113 2.67 0.48 -14.35
CA TYR A 113 1.72 -0.63 -14.52
C TYR A 113 1.47 -1.04 -15.97
N ASP A 114 1.86 -0.22 -16.94
CA ASP A 114 1.82 -0.60 -18.36
C ASP A 114 2.81 -1.74 -18.68
N LEU A 115 3.85 -1.91 -17.86
CA LEU A 115 4.87 -2.94 -18.00
C LEU A 115 4.74 -4.05 -16.95
N ILE A 116 3.61 -4.18 -16.29
CA ILE A 116 3.43 -5.11 -15.16
C ILE A 116 3.65 -6.59 -15.54
N SER A 117 3.43 -6.95 -16.83
CA SER A 117 3.70 -8.29 -17.33
C SER A 117 5.16 -8.71 -17.20
N GLU A 118 6.08 -7.77 -17.11
CA GLU A 118 7.52 -8.00 -16.92
C GLU A 118 7.93 -8.00 -15.44
N ALA A 119 6.99 -7.80 -14.52
CA ALA A 119 7.25 -7.78 -13.09
C ALA A 119 7.66 -9.16 -12.57
N THR A 120 8.65 -9.18 -11.68
CA THR A 120 9.13 -10.38 -10.99
C THR A 120 9.36 -10.10 -9.52
N GLU A 121 9.37 -11.13 -8.68
CA GLU A 121 9.68 -11.02 -7.25
C GLU A 121 11.10 -10.53 -6.98
N ARG A 122 12.00 -10.59 -7.94
CA ARG A 122 13.38 -10.12 -7.79
C ARG A 122 13.45 -8.63 -7.42
N ALA A 123 12.51 -7.84 -7.91
CA ALA A 123 12.48 -6.40 -7.64
C ALA A 123 12.28 -6.05 -6.17
N VAL A 124 11.70 -6.95 -5.37
CA VAL A 124 11.42 -6.70 -3.94
C VAL A 124 12.49 -7.27 -3.00
N ALA A 125 13.34 -8.16 -3.48
CA ALA A 125 14.24 -8.96 -2.64
C ALA A 125 15.26 -8.12 -1.86
N ARG A 126 15.75 -7.03 -2.44
CA ARG A 126 16.78 -6.18 -1.83
C ARG A 126 16.24 -4.90 -1.19
N CYS A 127 14.93 -4.75 -1.07
CA CYS A 127 14.37 -3.57 -0.41
C CYS A 127 14.72 -3.58 1.09
N PRO A 128 15.48 -2.59 1.58
CA PRO A 128 15.97 -2.62 2.97
C PRO A 128 14.86 -2.40 4.00
N THR A 129 13.75 -1.79 3.63
CA THR A 129 12.64 -1.45 4.53
C THR A 129 11.37 -2.26 4.28
N GLY A 130 11.30 -2.99 3.16
CA GLY A 130 10.08 -3.66 2.75
C GLY A 130 8.99 -2.72 2.20
N ALA A 131 9.37 -1.52 1.76
CA ALA A 131 8.41 -0.55 1.19
C ALA A 131 7.79 -1.02 -0.13
N ILE A 132 8.50 -1.86 -0.89
CA ILE A 132 8.00 -2.51 -2.09
C ILE A 132 7.77 -3.98 -1.79
N VAL A 133 6.62 -4.51 -2.21
CA VAL A 133 6.19 -5.88 -1.90
C VAL A 133 5.67 -6.60 -3.13
N TRP A 134 5.73 -7.93 -3.07
CA TRP A 134 5.09 -8.84 -4.02
C TRP A 134 3.91 -9.52 -3.34
N LEU A 135 2.71 -9.30 -3.85
CA LEU A 135 1.48 -9.81 -3.24
C LEU A 135 1.16 -11.23 -3.66
N SER A 136 0.74 -12.02 -2.68
CA SER A 136 0.21 -13.38 -2.87
C SER A 136 -1.18 -13.51 -2.24
N GLY A 137 -2.06 -12.54 -2.47
CA GLY A 137 -3.39 -12.45 -1.86
C GLY A 137 -3.62 -11.09 -1.22
N ALA A 138 -4.11 -11.05 0.01
CA ALA A 138 -4.33 -9.80 0.73
C ALA A 138 -3.01 -9.05 0.98
N GLN A 139 -3.03 -7.72 0.84
CA GLN A 139 -1.86 -6.86 1.03
C GLN A 139 -1.34 -6.93 2.47
N PHE A 140 -2.22 -7.01 3.44
CA PHE A 140 -1.90 -7.17 4.85
C PHE A 140 -2.61 -8.39 5.42
N ARG A 141 -2.06 -8.94 6.49
CA ARG A 141 -2.70 -10.07 7.18
C ARG A 141 -4.02 -9.62 7.80
N LEU A 142 -5.11 -10.33 7.47
CA LEU A 142 -6.40 -10.10 8.11
C LEU A 142 -6.29 -10.40 9.62
N PRO A 143 -6.84 -9.53 10.48
CA PRO A 143 -6.87 -9.79 11.91
C PRO A 143 -7.67 -11.06 12.23
N ALA A 144 -7.12 -11.95 13.07
CA ALA A 144 -7.73 -13.24 13.40
C ALA A 144 -9.14 -13.14 14.01
N SER A 145 -9.43 -12.03 14.69
CA SER A 145 -10.72 -11.77 15.34
C SER A 145 -11.83 -11.31 14.40
N GLN A 146 -11.54 -11.08 13.13
CA GLN A 146 -12.51 -10.51 12.19
C GLN A 146 -12.85 -11.45 11.03
N GLY A 147 -12.33 -12.69 11.05
CA GLY A 147 -12.72 -13.75 10.12
C GLY A 147 -14.13 -14.29 10.36
N VAL A 148 -14.82 -13.81 11.39
CA VAL A 148 -16.19 -14.24 11.75
C VAL A 148 -17.05 -13.00 12.04
N ARG A 149 -17.20 -12.13 11.05
CA ARG A 149 -18.44 -11.37 10.99
C ARG A 149 -19.35 -12.17 10.07
N GLU A 150 -20.10 -13.06 10.67
CA GLU A 150 -21.33 -13.52 10.05
C GLU A 150 -22.11 -12.29 9.62
N ALA A 151 -22.46 -12.26 8.35
CA ALA A 151 -23.41 -11.28 7.85
C ALA A 151 -24.69 -11.42 8.68
N ALA A 152 -24.92 -10.45 9.53
CA ALA A 152 -26.24 -10.32 10.16
C ALA A 152 -27.23 -9.79 9.14
#